data_c593f796e26954f4d9ee2edef06d068c
#
_entry.id   c593f796e26954f4d9ee2edef06d068c
#
_cell.length_a   1.000
_cell.length_b   1.000
_cell.length_c   1.000
_cell.angle_alpha   90.00
_cell.angle_beta   90.00
_cell.angle_gamma   90.00
#
_symmetry.space_group_name_H-M   'P 1'
#
loop_
_entity.id
_entity.type
_entity.pdbx_description
1 polymer ?
#
loop_
_entity_poly.entity_id
_entity_poly.type
_entity_poly.pdbx_seq_one_letter_code
_entity_poly.pdbx_strand_id
1 'polypeptide(L)'
;GVGTAGLPHTMMRYLQHDAIRGKGLAHFDCWASTFGETQTAIELAPEGTGYRARTRFAKFFNLPELMTLFKEAADIKTSDQLNLPTPTPIYHNEVAQPTEIQKQMVQELSERAARVHAQLVDPSTDNMLKITSDGRKLGLDQRVINPDLPDDPNSKVNRCVDNIHRIWQDGQADRLTQLVFCDLSTPKTGATGAKAAKTAGGNLDSPELHAVERLIDKETPDEPGFTVYDDIREKLVARGIPREQIAFIHEANTETRKKELFAKVRSGQVRVLMGSTFKMGAGMNVQDRLVALHDLDCPWRPG
;
A
#
# COMPACT_ATOMS: atom_id res chain seq x y z
N GLY A 1 9.33 -11.32 5.45
CA GLY A 1 8.52 -12.42 5.74
C GLY A 1 8.35 -12.92 7.17
N VAL A 2 9.05 -12.45 8.22
CA VAL A 2 8.83 -12.92 9.60
C VAL A 2 7.62 -12.22 10.25
N GLY A 3 7.16 -11.10 9.70
CA GLY A 3 6.14 -10.25 10.33
C GLY A 3 4.75 -10.87 10.47
N THR A 4 4.25 -11.58 9.47
CA THR A 4 2.91 -12.19 9.51
C THR A 4 2.87 -13.53 10.25
N ALA A 5 3.92 -14.31 10.19
CA ALA A 5 4.00 -15.59 10.89
C ALA A 5 4.15 -15.44 12.43
N GLY A 6 4.79 -14.36 12.88
CA GLY A 6 4.94 -14.07 14.32
C GLY A 6 3.66 -13.59 14.99
N LEU A 7 2.69 -13.08 14.25
CA LEU A 7 1.46 -12.51 14.82
C LEU A 7 0.63 -13.54 15.59
N PRO A 8 0.31 -14.74 15.07
CA PRO A 8 -0.43 -15.75 15.83
C PRO A 8 0.28 -16.18 17.12
N HIS A 9 1.59 -16.40 17.08
CA HIS A 9 2.37 -16.72 18.28
C HIS A 9 2.33 -15.59 19.30
N THR A 10 2.47 -14.35 18.87
CA THR A 10 2.38 -13.18 19.77
C THR A 10 1.01 -13.10 20.40
N MET A 11 -0.07 -13.25 19.65
CA MET A 11 -1.43 -13.27 20.19
C MET A 11 -1.61 -14.39 21.21
N MET A 12 -1.16 -15.61 20.92
CA MET A 12 -1.22 -16.74 21.86
C MET A 12 -0.42 -16.47 23.14
N ARG A 13 0.74 -15.79 23.06
CA ARG A 13 1.51 -15.41 24.25
C ARG A 13 0.75 -14.46 25.17
N TYR A 14 -0.07 -13.58 24.63
CA TYR A 14 -0.88 -12.66 25.44
C TYR A 14 -2.17 -13.29 25.92
N LEU A 15 -2.85 -14.09 25.11
CA LEU A 15 -4.19 -14.60 25.39
C LEU A 15 -4.18 -15.93 26.13
N GLN A 16 -3.13 -16.78 25.96
CA GLN A 16 -3.09 -18.15 26.47
C GLN A 16 -1.67 -18.60 26.85
N HIS A 17 -0.95 -17.70 27.55
CA HIS A 17 0.45 -17.93 27.92
C HIS A 17 0.70 -19.26 28.62
N ASP A 18 -0.12 -19.60 29.59
CA ASP A 18 0.07 -20.82 30.37
C ASP A 18 -0.18 -22.09 29.55
N ALA A 19 -1.15 -22.05 28.63
CA ALA A 19 -1.43 -23.16 27.73
C ALA A 19 -0.25 -23.44 26.79
N ILE A 20 0.31 -22.40 26.15
CA ILE A 20 1.47 -22.58 25.26
C ILE A 20 2.75 -22.91 26.03
N ARG A 21 2.91 -22.40 27.26
CA ARG A 21 4.04 -22.74 28.13
C ARG A 21 4.00 -24.20 28.54
N GLY A 22 2.82 -24.71 28.97
CA GLY A 22 2.62 -26.10 29.32
C GLY A 22 2.90 -27.08 28.18
N LYS A 23 2.78 -26.65 26.93
CA LYS A 23 3.07 -27.44 25.73
C LYS A 23 4.50 -27.21 25.20
N GLY A 24 5.34 -26.43 25.86
CA GLY A 24 6.70 -26.11 25.39
C GLY A 24 6.76 -25.15 24.20
N LEU A 25 5.66 -24.45 23.88
CA LEU A 25 5.49 -23.59 22.70
C LEU A 25 5.65 -22.09 22.99
N ALA A 26 6.11 -21.74 24.21
CA ALA A 26 6.25 -20.34 24.62
C ALA A 26 7.35 -19.57 23.85
N HIS A 27 8.39 -20.27 23.41
CA HIS A 27 9.41 -19.70 22.54
C HIS A 27 8.97 -19.78 21.08
N PHE A 28 9.23 -18.69 20.33
CA PHE A 28 8.84 -18.60 18.93
C PHE A 28 9.43 -19.72 18.08
N ASP A 29 10.68 -20.08 18.28
CA ASP A 29 11.36 -21.10 17.47
C ASP A 29 10.72 -22.49 17.69
N CYS A 30 10.35 -22.83 18.92
CA CYS A 30 9.62 -24.07 19.22
C CYS A 30 8.24 -24.08 18.58
N TRP A 31 7.52 -22.98 18.67
CA TRP A 31 6.21 -22.82 18.05
C TRP A 31 6.32 -22.87 16.51
N ALA A 32 7.29 -22.16 15.93
CA ALA A 32 7.52 -22.12 14.50
C ALA A 32 7.95 -23.48 13.93
N SER A 33 8.75 -24.26 14.66
CA SER A 33 9.10 -25.63 14.25
C SER A 33 7.93 -26.62 14.30
N THR A 34 6.93 -26.35 15.16
CA THR A 34 5.74 -27.20 15.29
C THR A 34 4.66 -26.85 14.27
N PHE A 35 4.50 -25.57 13.94
CA PHE A 35 3.40 -25.07 13.11
C PHE A 35 3.82 -24.39 11.83
N GLY A 36 5.13 -24.24 11.60
CA GLY A 36 5.66 -23.52 10.46
C GLY A 36 6.38 -24.40 9.45
N GLU A 37 6.07 -24.20 8.19
CA GLU A 37 6.80 -24.79 7.06
C GLU A 37 7.57 -23.69 6.34
N THR A 38 8.87 -23.90 6.19
CA THR A 38 9.71 -22.99 5.41
C THR A 38 9.87 -23.55 4.00
N GLN A 39 9.78 -22.66 3.01
CA GLN A 39 10.07 -23.00 1.62
C GLN A 39 11.24 -22.15 1.10
N THR A 40 12.12 -22.79 0.35
CA THR A 40 13.18 -22.11 -0.37
C THR A 40 12.69 -21.85 -1.79
N ALA A 41 12.55 -20.58 -2.14
CA ALA A 41 12.22 -20.15 -3.49
C ALA A 41 13.45 -19.55 -4.17
N ILE A 42 13.57 -19.77 -5.47
CA ILE A 42 14.55 -19.11 -6.31
C ILE A 42 13.92 -17.80 -6.78
N GLU A 43 14.52 -16.69 -6.41
CA GLU A 43 14.06 -15.34 -6.74
C GLU A 43 15.07 -14.65 -7.63
N LEU A 44 14.57 -13.75 -8.49
CA LEU A 44 15.46 -12.82 -9.18
C LEU A 44 16.22 -11.98 -8.15
N ALA A 45 17.53 -11.85 -8.32
CA ALA A 45 18.31 -11.00 -7.44
C ALA A 45 17.87 -9.53 -7.55
N PRO A 46 17.91 -8.74 -6.47
CA PRO A 46 17.49 -7.32 -6.50
C PRO A 46 18.25 -6.49 -7.53
N GLU A 47 19.46 -6.93 -7.87
CA GLU A 47 20.32 -6.30 -8.88
C GLU A 47 19.80 -6.49 -10.32
N GLY A 48 18.73 -7.26 -10.50
CA GLY A 48 18.14 -7.57 -11.81
C GLY A 48 18.94 -8.59 -12.62
N THR A 49 20.05 -9.10 -12.10
CA THR A 49 20.92 -10.09 -12.75
C THR A 49 21.10 -11.31 -11.87
N GLY A 50 20.81 -12.49 -12.43
CA GLY A 50 20.96 -13.75 -11.70
C GLY A 50 19.82 -14.08 -10.75
N TYR A 51 19.95 -15.21 -10.08
CA TYR A 51 18.95 -15.74 -9.16
C TYR A 51 19.58 -16.03 -7.81
N ARG A 52 18.79 -15.86 -6.75
CA ARG A 52 19.18 -16.23 -5.39
C ARG A 52 18.16 -17.16 -4.76
N ALA A 53 18.65 -18.12 -3.99
CA ALA A 53 17.79 -18.93 -3.14
C ALA A 53 17.45 -18.19 -1.85
N ARG A 54 16.18 -18.12 -1.51
CA ARG A 54 15.72 -17.51 -0.26
C ARG A 54 14.72 -18.42 0.44
N THR A 55 15.05 -18.77 1.69
CA THR A 55 14.18 -19.56 2.55
C THR A 55 13.31 -18.62 3.37
N ARG A 56 12.00 -18.83 3.31
CA ARG A 56 11.01 -18.06 4.08
C ARG A 56 9.99 -18.99 4.71
N PHE A 57 9.41 -18.53 5.82
CA PHE A 57 8.18 -19.13 6.33
C PHE A 57 7.07 -18.95 5.29
N ALA A 58 6.57 -20.05 4.77
CA ALA A 58 5.65 -20.04 3.61
C ALA A 58 4.24 -20.47 3.97
N LYS A 59 4.10 -21.46 4.84
CA LYS A 59 2.81 -22.08 5.18
C LYS A 59 2.74 -22.41 6.66
N PHE A 60 1.52 -22.55 7.14
CA PHE A 60 1.27 -23.24 8.40
C PHE A 60 1.21 -24.74 8.16
N PHE A 61 1.99 -25.45 8.95
CA PHE A 61 1.95 -26.88 9.09
C PHE A 61 1.09 -27.25 10.32
N ASN A 62 0.49 -28.42 10.36
CA ASN A 62 -0.34 -28.85 11.48
C ASN A 62 -1.43 -27.84 11.88
N LEU A 63 -2.07 -27.25 10.87
CA LEU A 63 -3.09 -26.23 11.04
C LEU A 63 -4.27 -26.64 11.95
N PRO A 64 -4.78 -27.90 11.90
CA PRO A 64 -5.88 -28.32 12.77
C PRO A 64 -5.56 -28.21 14.26
N GLU A 65 -4.34 -28.57 14.68
CA GLU A 65 -3.92 -28.46 16.06
C GLU A 65 -3.72 -27.01 16.48
N LEU A 66 -3.08 -26.20 15.63
CA LEU A 66 -2.94 -24.76 15.84
C LEU A 66 -4.31 -24.08 16.01
N MET A 67 -5.26 -24.42 15.14
CA MET A 67 -6.62 -23.87 15.20
C MET A 67 -7.36 -24.31 16.46
N THR A 68 -7.17 -25.55 16.89
CA THR A 68 -7.77 -26.06 18.13
C THR A 68 -7.26 -25.29 19.34
N LEU A 69 -5.93 -25.12 19.43
CA LEU A 69 -5.31 -24.31 20.48
C LEU A 69 -5.79 -22.85 20.45
N PHE A 70 -5.83 -22.25 19.28
CA PHE A 70 -6.20 -20.84 19.17
C PHE A 70 -7.67 -20.60 19.52
N LYS A 71 -8.57 -21.54 19.16
CA LYS A 71 -10.01 -21.48 19.49
C LYS A 71 -10.31 -21.55 21.00
N GLU A 72 -9.37 -22.02 21.82
CA GLU A 72 -9.54 -21.98 23.28
C GLU A 72 -9.64 -20.54 23.83
N ALA A 73 -9.02 -19.57 23.10
CA ALA A 73 -8.96 -18.17 23.55
C ALA A 73 -9.54 -17.17 22.51
N ALA A 74 -9.98 -17.63 21.35
CA ALA A 74 -10.45 -16.76 20.26
C ALA A 74 -11.68 -17.33 19.57
N ASP A 75 -12.66 -16.48 19.28
CA ASP A 75 -13.76 -16.82 18.36
C ASP A 75 -13.33 -16.50 16.93
N ILE A 76 -13.28 -17.52 16.08
CA ILE A 76 -12.83 -17.42 14.70
C ILE A 76 -14.03 -17.57 13.79
N LYS A 77 -14.28 -16.54 12.99
CA LYS A 77 -15.27 -16.54 11.91
C LYS A 77 -14.58 -16.33 10.58
N THR A 78 -14.80 -17.22 9.65
CA THR A 78 -14.39 -17.04 8.25
C THR A 78 -15.40 -16.21 7.49
N SER A 79 -14.99 -15.64 6.35
CA SER A 79 -15.91 -14.86 5.50
C SER A 79 -17.17 -15.62 5.12
N ASP A 80 -17.05 -16.94 4.86
CA ASP A 80 -18.18 -17.79 4.50
C ASP A 80 -19.18 -17.96 5.65
N GLN A 81 -18.70 -17.92 6.89
CA GLN A 81 -19.55 -18.03 8.10
C GLN A 81 -20.26 -16.71 8.44
N LEU A 82 -19.72 -15.58 7.97
CA LEU A 82 -20.28 -14.26 8.26
C LEU A 82 -21.43 -13.88 7.34
N ASN A 83 -21.58 -14.55 6.18
CA ASN A 83 -22.62 -14.26 5.17
C ASN A 83 -22.74 -12.76 4.86
N LEU A 84 -21.62 -12.06 4.79
CA LEU A 84 -21.61 -10.63 4.51
C LEU A 84 -22.06 -10.38 3.06
N PRO A 85 -22.90 -9.37 2.82
CA PRO A 85 -23.28 -8.99 1.47
C PRO A 85 -22.09 -8.30 0.75
N THR A 86 -21.16 -9.12 0.26
CA THR A 86 -19.99 -8.62 -0.48
C THR A 86 -20.26 -8.65 -1.97
N PRO A 87 -19.93 -7.58 -2.71
CA PRO A 87 -20.06 -7.58 -4.16
C PRO A 87 -19.05 -8.54 -4.79
N THR A 88 -19.39 -9.10 -5.95
CA THR A 88 -18.42 -9.90 -6.73
C THR A 88 -17.47 -8.95 -7.46
N PRO A 89 -16.16 -8.97 -7.16
CA PRO A 89 -15.20 -8.10 -7.83
C PRO A 89 -14.89 -8.60 -9.23
N ILE A 90 -14.75 -7.67 -10.18
CA ILE A 90 -14.23 -7.92 -11.52
C ILE A 90 -12.86 -7.24 -11.60
N TYR A 91 -11.80 -8.05 -11.78
CA TYR A 91 -10.43 -7.55 -11.82
C TYR A 91 -10.02 -7.19 -13.26
N HIS A 92 -9.53 -5.98 -13.44
CA HIS A 92 -8.95 -5.50 -14.69
C HIS A 92 -7.49 -5.12 -14.47
N ASN A 93 -6.58 -5.86 -15.10
CA ASN A 93 -5.16 -5.57 -15.04
C ASN A 93 -4.75 -4.69 -16.21
N GLU A 94 -4.43 -3.44 -15.93
CA GLU A 94 -3.93 -2.48 -16.92
C GLU A 94 -2.41 -2.54 -16.98
N VAL A 95 -1.87 -2.95 -18.11
CA VAL A 95 -0.42 -3.09 -18.32
C VAL A 95 0.08 -1.95 -19.19
N ALA A 96 0.82 -1.00 -18.61
CA ALA A 96 1.53 0.03 -19.34
C ALA A 96 2.91 -0.48 -19.81
N GLN A 97 3.29 -0.15 -21.03
CA GLN A 97 4.62 -0.46 -21.54
C GLN A 97 5.61 0.63 -21.06
N PRO A 98 6.83 0.26 -20.63
CA PRO A 98 7.81 1.25 -20.20
C PRO A 98 8.35 2.06 -21.38
N THR A 99 8.56 3.34 -21.14
CA THR A 99 9.27 4.23 -22.10
C THR A 99 10.75 3.86 -22.21
N GLU A 100 11.43 4.32 -23.25
CA GLU A 100 12.89 4.15 -23.36
C GLU A 100 13.63 4.84 -22.20
N ILE A 101 13.12 5.98 -21.72
CA ILE A 101 13.66 6.68 -20.54
C ILE A 101 13.53 5.77 -19.29
N GLN A 102 12.36 5.18 -19.08
CA GLN A 102 12.17 4.27 -17.95
C GLN A 102 13.08 3.04 -18.03
N LYS A 103 13.27 2.46 -19.22
CA LYS A 103 14.20 1.32 -19.40
C LYS A 103 15.63 1.71 -19.04
N GLN A 104 16.09 2.88 -19.46
CA GLN A 104 17.42 3.40 -19.11
C GLN A 104 17.55 3.61 -17.59
N MET A 105 16.56 4.23 -16.94
CA MET A 105 16.55 4.44 -15.49
C MET A 105 16.54 3.12 -14.72
N VAL A 106 15.85 2.09 -15.22
CA VAL A 106 15.88 0.73 -14.60
C VAL A 106 17.29 0.14 -14.69
N GLN A 107 17.99 0.34 -15.80
CA GLN A 107 19.38 -0.09 -15.92
C GLN A 107 20.29 0.62 -14.93
N GLU A 108 20.15 1.93 -14.75
CA GLU A 108 20.88 2.72 -13.76
C GLU A 108 20.61 2.21 -12.32
N LEU A 109 19.36 1.90 -11.99
CA LEU A 109 19.00 1.31 -10.70
C LEU A 109 19.65 -0.06 -10.51
N SER A 110 19.71 -0.89 -11.54
CA SER A 110 20.40 -2.19 -11.50
C SER A 110 21.91 -2.03 -11.26
N GLU A 111 22.56 -1.08 -11.91
CA GLU A 111 23.97 -0.78 -11.70
C GLU A 111 24.25 -0.25 -10.29
N ARG A 112 23.36 0.59 -9.74
CA ARG A 112 23.43 1.05 -8.34
C ARG A 112 23.31 -0.13 -7.38
N ALA A 113 22.34 -1.03 -7.62
CA ALA A 113 22.13 -2.22 -6.80
C ALA A 113 23.38 -3.15 -6.80
N ALA A 114 24.00 -3.34 -7.96
CA ALA A 114 25.23 -4.13 -8.09
C ALA A 114 26.38 -3.50 -7.28
N ARG A 115 26.55 -2.17 -7.30
CA ARG A 115 27.58 -1.47 -6.52
C ARG A 115 27.35 -1.59 -5.01
N VAL A 116 26.10 -1.46 -4.57
CA VAL A 116 25.72 -1.65 -3.16
C VAL A 116 25.99 -3.09 -2.72
N HIS A 117 25.65 -4.06 -3.56
CA HIS A 117 25.90 -5.48 -3.28
C HIS A 117 27.40 -5.79 -3.16
N ALA A 118 28.22 -5.18 -4.02
CA ALA A 118 29.67 -5.31 -3.99
C ALA A 118 30.34 -4.49 -2.85
N GLN A 119 29.56 -3.81 -2.02
CA GLN A 119 30.05 -2.94 -0.92
C GLN A 119 30.98 -1.80 -1.41
N LEU A 120 30.76 -1.32 -2.62
CA LEU A 120 31.55 -0.24 -3.24
C LEU A 120 31.00 1.17 -2.92
N VAL A 121 29.88 1.25 -2.20
CA VAL A 121 29.20 2.51 -1.86
C VAL A 121 28.89 2.51 -0.37
N ASP A 122 29.09 3.66 0.28
CA ASP A 122 28.70 3.84 1.68
C ASP A 122 27.17 3.70 1.84
N PRO A 123 26.68 2.88 2.80
CA PRO A 123 25.24 2.67 3.02
C PRO A 123 24.45 3.96 3.33
N SER A 124 25.12 5.01 3.82
CA SER A 124 24.48 6.32 4.04
C SER A 124 24.27 7.09 2.74
N THR A 125 25.09 6.85 1.73
CA THR A 125 24.97 7.47 0.40
C THR A 125 23.95 6.76 -0.46
N ASP A 126 24.05 5.42 -0.57
CA ASP A 126 23.11 4.60 -1.34
C ASP A 126 22.94 3.22 -0.70
N ASN A 127 21.74 2.66 -0.77
CA ASN A 127 21.42 1.36 -0.18
C ASN A 127 20.21 0.73 -0.89
N MET A 128 20.00 -0.58 -0.68
CA MET A 128 18.92 -1.32 -1.33
C MET A 128 17.52 -0.78 -1.02
N LEU A 129 17.31 -0.17 0.15
CA LEU A 129 16.01 0.42 0.50
C LEU A 129 15.72 1.64 -0.38
N LYS A 130 16.71 2.53 -0.55
CA LYS A 130 16.63 3.72 -1.40
C LYS A 130 16.41 3.33 -2.86
N ILE A 131 17.19 2.39 -3.39
CA ILE A 131 17.06 1.87 -4.75
C ILE A 131 15.67 1.25 -4.99
N THR A 132 15.16 0.47 -4.03
CA THR A 132 13.82 -0.12 -4.12
C THR A 132 12.72 0.96 -4.11
N SER A 133 12.89 2.01 -3.28
CA SER A 133 11.97 3.15 -3.25
C SER A 133 11.96 3.90 -4.59
N ASP A 134 13.15 4.18 -5.15
CA ASP A 134 13.28 4.82 -6.46
C ASP A 134 12.66 3.96 -7.57
N GLY A 135 12.87 2.63 -7.53
CA GLY A 135 12.24 1.70 -8.48
C GLY A 135 10.71 1.71 -8.40
N ARG A 136 10.15 1.79 -7.20
CA ARG A 136 8.70 1.92 -7.02
C ARG A 136 8.17 3.26 -7.55
N LYS A 137 8.86 4.36 -7.29
CA LYS A 137 8.53 5.70 -7.82
C LYS A 137 8.56 5.69 -9.36
N LEU A 138 9.63 5.14 -9.94
CA LEU A 138 9.76 4.98 -11.39
C LEU A 138 8.64 4.12 -11.98
N GLY A 139 8.29 3.04 -11.30
CA GLY A 139 7.18 2.16 -11.68
C GLY A 139 5.81 2.83 -11.55
N LEU A 140 5.66 3.91 -10.79
CA LEU A 140 4.44 4.71 -10.72
C LEU A 140 4.40 5.72 -11.87
N ASP A 141 5.37 6.64 -11.89
CA ASP A 141 5.54 7.66 -12.96
C ASP A 141 6.98 8.20 -12.91
N GLN A 142 7.63 8.29 -14.06
CA GLN A 142 9.01 8.79 -14.16
C GLN A 142 9.18 10.21 -13.61
N ARG A 143 8.12 11.03 -13.66
CA ARG A 143 8.11 12.41 -13.15
C ARG A 143 8.15 12.49 -11.61
N VAL A 144 7.84 11.39 -10.90
CA VAL A 144 8.02 11.32 -9.44
C VAL A 144 9.51 11.33 -9.04
N ILE A 145 10.38 10.85 -9.93
CA ILE A 145 11.83 10.91 -9.73
C ILE A 145 12.40 12.23 -10.24
N ASN A 146 12.03 12.62 -11.46
CA ASN A 146 12.44 13.86 -12.07
C ASN A 146 11.26 14.55 -12.75
N PRO A 147 10.73 15.65 -12.16
CA PRO A 147 9.58 16.38 -12.68
C PRO A 147 9.75 16.95 -14.09
N ASP A 148 11.00 17.15 -14.54
CA ASP A 148 11.31 17.69 -15.87
C ASP A 148 11.13 16.64 -16.99
N LEU A 149 10.94 15.38 -16.64
CA LEU A 149 10.70 14.34 -17.63
C LEU A 149 9.31 14.48 -18.27
N PRO A 150 9.16 14.08 -19.54
CA PRO A 150 7.89 14.20 -20.24
C PRO A 150 6.81 13.31 -19.64
N ASP A 151 5.57 13.77 -19.72
CA ASP A 151 4.40 12.94 -19.43
C ASP A 151 4.23 11.90 -20.56
N ASP A 152 4.17 10.61 -20.19
CA ASP A 152 3.87 9.55 -21.16
C ASP A 152 2.35 9.35 -21.26
N PRO A 153 1.72 9.61 -22.43
CA PRO A 153 0.28 9.43 -22.62
C PRO A 153 -0.20 8.00 -22.33
N ASN A 154 0.67 7.01 -22.44
CA ASN A 154 0.36 5.61 -22.20
C ASN A 154 0.74 5.13 -20.78
N SER A 155 1.19 6.03 -19.91
CA SER A 155 1.52 5.71 -18.53
C SER A 155 0.31 5.11 -17.79
N LYS A 156 0.58 4.34 -16.74
CA LYS A 156 -0.51 3.82 -15.89
C LYS A 156 -1.34 4.93 -15.24
N VAL A 157 -0.71 6.08 -14.94
CA VAL A 157 -1.40 7.26 -14.40
C VAL A 157 -2.42 7.79 -15.43
N ASN A 158 -2.00 7.97 -16.68
CA ASN A 158 -2.91 8.42 -17.75
C ASN A 158 -4.01 7.41 -18.06
N ARG A 159 -3.70 6.11 -18.08
CA ARG A 159 -4.74 5.06 -18.21
C ARG A 159 -5.73 5.07 -17.05
N CYS A 160 -5.26 5.31 -15.82
CA CYS A 160 -6.14 5.48 -14.67
C CYS A 160 -7.06 6.68 -14.86
N VAL A 161 -6.56 7.82 -15.32
CA VAL A 161 -7.35 9.01 -15.65
C VAL A 161 -8.40 8.69 -16.71
N ASP A 162 -8.05 7.94 -17.76
CA ASP A 162 -8.98 7.51 -18.81
C ASP A 162 -10.10 6.64 -18.23
N ASN A 163 -9.77 5.66 -17.42
CA ASN A 163 -10.74 4.78 -16.78
C ASN A 163 -11.65 5.53 -15.81
N ILE A 164 -11.09 6.40 -14.97
CA ILE A 164 -11.88 7.23 -14.05
C ILE A 164 -12.89 8.09 -14.83
N HIS A 165 -12.43 8.75 -15.87
CA HIS A 165 -13.29 9.64 -16.68
C HIS A 165 -14.42 8.86 -17.36
N ARG A 166 -14.10 7.72 -17.97
CA ARG A 166 -15.10 6.85 -18.60
C ARG A 166 -16.16 6.38 -17.60
N ILE A 167 -15.73 5.84 -16.45
CA ILE A 167 -16.65 5.35 -15.41
C ILE A 167 -17.46 6.51 -14.80
N TRP A 168 -16.85 7.69 -14.68
CA TRP A 168 -17.56 8.89 -14.22
C TRP A 168 -18.66 9.29 -15.20
N GLN A 169 -18.43 9.23 -16.51
CA GLN A 169 -19.44 9.51 -17.53
C GLN A 169 -20.56 8.46 -17.49
N ASP A 170 -20.20 7.18 -17.49
CA ASP A 170 -21.17 6.07 -17.49
C ASP A 170 -22.07 6.08 -16.23
N GLY A 171 -21.50 6.47 -15.09
CA GLY A 171 -22.18 6.51 -13.79
C GLY A 171 -22.86 7.85 -13.46
N GLN A 172 -23.12 8.73 -14.41
CA GLN A 172 -23.66 10.08 -14.17
C GLN A 172 -25.06 10.05 -13.53
N ALA A 173 -25.95 9.22 -14.06
CA ALA A 173 -27.37 9.16 -13.62
C ALA A 173 -27.45 8.78 -12.13
N ASP A 174 -26.66 7.82 -11.69
CA ASP A 174 -26.67 7.30 -10.32
C ASP A 174 -25.64 7.98 -9.42
N ARG A 175 -24.86 8.91 -9.95
CA ARG A 175 -23.76 9.59 -9.23
C ARG A 175 -22.78 8.59 -8.61
N LEU A 176 -22.40 7.55 -9.36
CA LEU A 176 -21.50 6.50 -8.91
C LEU A 176 -20.14 7.06 -8.52
N THR A 177 -19.53 6.43 -7.52
CA THR A 177 -18.28 6.89 -6.92
C THR A 177 -17.14 5.92 -7.17
N GLN A 178 -15.92 6.42 -7.12
CA GLN A 178 -14.69 5.67 -7.37
C GLN A 178 -13.63 6.01 -6.31
N LEU A 179 -12.83 5.03 -5.91
CA LEU A 179 -11.69 5.22 -5.03
C LEU A 179 -10.39 5.02 -5.80
N VAL A 180 -9.39 5.85 -5.53
CA VAL A 180 -8.05 5.73 -6.11
C VAL A 180 -7.04 5.58 -4.99
N PHE A 181 -6.35 4.48 -4.98
CA PHE A 181 -5.29 4.18 -4.02
C PHE A 181 -3.92 4.47 -4.64
N CYS A 182 -3.16 5.33 -3.95
CA CYS A 182 -1.79 5.65 -4.30
C CYS A 182 -1.00 5.95 -3.03
N ASP A 183 -0.04 5.11 -2.68
CA ASP A 183 0.79 5.25 -1.48
C ASP A 183 2.02 6.12 -1.72
N LEU A 184 2.46 6.17 -2.96
CA LEU A 184 3.58 7.01 -3.38
C LEU A 184 3.10 8.41 -3.81
N SER A 185 3.99 9.41 -3.73
CA SER A 185 3.71 10.78 -4.19
C SER A 185 2.49 11.42 -3.51
N THR A 186 2.27 11.13 -2.22
CA THR A 186 1.17 11.72 -1.44
C THR A 186 1.33 13.24 -1.31
N PRO A 187 0.22 14.01 -1.31
CA PRO A 187 0.29 15.46 -1.15
C PRO A 187 0.93 15.83 0.19
N LYS A 188 1.91 16.71 0.19
CA LYS A 188 2.48 17.26 1.44
C LYS A 188 1.44 18.18 2.09
N THR A 189 1.03 17.89 3.32
CA THR A 189 0.25 18.82 4.13
C THR A 189 1.17 19.98 4.50
N GLY A 190 0.76 21.21 4.15
CA GLY A 190 1.53 22.42 4.44
C GLY A 190 1.97 22.49 5.91
N ALA A 191 3.05 23.20 6.17
CA ALA A 191 3.88 23.26 7.40
C ALA A 191 3.17 23.51 8.75
N THR A 192 1.85 23.55 8.81
CA THR A 192 1.05 23.69 10.05
C THR A 192 0.66 22.36 10.70
N GLY A 193 0.95 21.22 10.07
CA GLY A 193 0.55 19.89 10.54
C GLY A 193 1.55 19.14 11.44
N ALA A 194 2.78 19.63 11.60
CA ALA A 194 3.86 18.87 12.26
C ALA A 194 3.74 18.73 13.79
N LYS A 195 2.76 19.37 14.43
CA LYS A 195 2.59 19.33 15.91
C LYS A 195 1.39 18.49 16.41
N ALA A 196 0.53 18.01 15.53
CA ALA A 196 -0.70 17.30 15.94
C ALA A 196 -0.62 15.75 15.92
N ALA A 197 0.51 15.16 15.55
CA ALA A 197 0.64 13.71 15.40
C ALA A 197 1.01 12.96 16.68
N LYS A 198 0.88 13.56 17.88
CA LYS A 198 1.29 12.92 19.16
C LYS A 198 0.17 12.32 19.99
N THR A 199 -1.08 12.43 19.57
CA THR A 199 -2.20 11.88 20.36
C THR A 199 -3.35 11.43 19.46
N ALA A 200 -3.25 10.27 18.88
CA ALA A 200 -4.41 9.44 18.54
C ALA A 200 -3.96 8.00 18.58
N GLY A 201 -4.32 7.33 19.63
CA GLY A 201 -4.05 5.92 19.82
C GLY A 201 -4.87 5.07 18.87
N GLY A 202 -4.34 3.92 18.56
CA GLY A 202 -5.09 2.84 17.92
C GLY A 202 -4.38 2.24 16.71
N ASN A 203 -3.40 1.41 16.97
CA ASN A 203 -3.43 0.01 16.62
C ASN A 203 -2.55 -0.49 15.47
N LEU A 204 -1.68 -1.45 15.81
CA LEU A 204 -1.18 -2.60 15.02
C LEU A 204 -0.25 -2.37 13.83
N ASP A 205 0.52 -1.27 13.82
CA ASP A 205 1.66 -1.18 12.92
C ASP A 205 2.97 -1.04 13.73
N SER A 206 3.97 -1.83 13.37
CA SER A 206 5.25 -1.77 14.09
C SER A 206 5.86 -0.36 13.95
N PRO A 207 6.33 0.24 15.05
CA PRO A 207 6.98 1.55 15.04
C PRO A 207 8.15 1.65 14.05
N GLU A 208 8.74 0.52 13.70
CA GLU A 208 9.87 0.39 12.79
C GLU A 208 9.49 0.66 11.32
N LEU A 209 8.29 0.21 10.85
CA LEU A 209 7.86 0.46 9.48
C LEU A 209 7.47 1.92 9.26
N HIS A 210 6.80 2.53 10.23
CA HIS A 210 6.52 3.97 10.19
C HIS A 210 7.80 4.82 10.31
N ALA A 211 8.85 4.29 10.94
CA ALA A 211 10.14 4.95 10.95
C ALA A 211 10.80 4.88 9.57
N VAL A 212 10.69 3.74 8.88
CA VAL A 212 11.23 3.53 7.53
C VAL A 212 10.45 4.37 6.50
N GLU A 213 9.12 4.40 6.54
CA GLU A 213 8.30 5.26 5.69
C GLU A 213 8.58 6.74 5.92
N ARG A 214 8.73 7.16 7.19
CA ARG A 214 9.12 8.53 7.53
C ARG A 214 10.53 8.91 7.10
N LEU A 215 11.46 7.94 7.03
CA LEU A 215 12.81 8.17 6.52
C LEU A 215 12.79 8.33 5.01
N ILE A 216 11.97 7.54 4.31
CA ILE A 216 11.77 7.64 2.85
C ILE A 216 11.12 8.99 2.49
N ASP A 217 10.09 9.43 3.24
CA ASP A 217 9.41 10.72 3.02
C ASP A 217 10.28 11.94 3.38
N LYS A 218 11.26 11.79 4.28
CA LYS A 218 12.15 12.89 4.67
C LYS A 218 13.26 13.20 3.65
N GLU A 219 13.57 12.26 2.77
CA GLU A 219 14.63 12.45 1.77
C GLU A 219 14.15 13.17 0.48
N THR A 220 12.85 13.50 0.37
CA THR A 220 12.37 14.34 -0.73
C THR A 220 12.54 15.81 -0.36
N PRO A 221 13.19 16.64 -1.22
CA PRO A 221 13.34 18.07 -0.97
C PRO A 221 12.00 18.78 -0.72
N ASP A 222 11.99 19.79 0.13
CA ASP A 222 10.79 20.60 0.50
C ASP A 222 10.27 21.52 -0.61
N GLU A 223 10.71 21.35 -1.86
CA GLU A 223 10.20 22.16 -2.97
C GLU A 223 8.80 21.71 -3.38
N PRO A 224 7.94 22.64 -3.84
CA PRO A 224 6.63 22.32 -4.42
C PRO A 224 6.86 21.53 -5.72
N GLY A 225 7.00 20.24 -5.58
CA GLY A 225 7.30 19.32 -6.67
C GLY A 225 6.03 18.65 -7.22
N PHE A 226 6.18 18.03 -8.36
CA PHE A 226 5.18 17.20 -8.99
C PHE A 226 4.59 16.16 -8.01
N THR A 227 3.25 16.08 -7.94
CA THR A 227 2.54 15.00 -7.28
C THR A 227 1.59 14.31 -8.22
N VAL A 228 1.53 12.98 -8.16
CA VAL A 228 0.57 12.19 -8.95
C VAL A 228 -0.87 12.55 -8.61
N TYR A 229 -1.15 12.92 -7.37
CA TYR A 229 -2.48 13.33 -6.93
C TYR A 229 -2.96 14.60 -7.65
N ASP A 230 -2.11 15.62 -7.70
CA ASP A 230 -2.44 16.87 -8.38
C ASP A 230 -2.51 16.69 -9.89
N ASP A 231 -1.61 15.90 -10.48
CA ASP A 231 -1.60 15.58 -11.91
C ASP A 231 -2.91 14.89 -12.33
N ILE A 232 -3.35 13.87 -11.58
CA ILE A 232 -4.63 13.19 -11.85
C ILE A 232 -5.80 14.17 -11.72
N ARG A 233 -5.84 14.98 -10.66
CA ARG A 233 -6.91 15.95 -10.44
C ARG A 233 -6.99 16.96 -11.57
N GLU A 234 -5.88 17.56 -11.96
CA GLU A 234 -5.84 18.55 -13.05
C GLU A 234 -6.26 17.92 -14.40
N LYS A 235 -5.82 16.71 -14.69
CA LYS A 235 -6.23 15.99 -15.91
C LYS A 235 -7.71 15.65 -15.93
N LEU A 236 -8.28 15.25 -14.80
CA LEU A 236 -9.72 14.97 -14.68
C LEU A 236 -10.54 16.24 -14.81
N VAL A 237 -10.11 17.35 -14.21
CA VAL A 237 -10.75 18.66 -14.35
C VAL A 237 -10.69 19.15 -15.80
N ALA A 238 -9.55 19.01 -16.48
CA ALA A 238 -9.39 19.35 -17.89
C ALA A 238 -10.33 18.54 -18.80
N ARG A 239 -10.76 17.34 -18.37
CA ARG A 239 -11.75 16.50 -19.07
C ARG A 239 -13.20 16.80 -18.70
N GLY A 240 -13.43 17.81 -17.86
CA GLY A 240 -14.77 18.29 -17.52
C GLY A 240 -15.36 17.70 -16.24
N ILE A 241 -14.61 16.96 -15.43
CA ILE A 241 -15.06 16.57 -14.08
C ILE A 241 -14.97 17.80 -13.17
N PRO A 242 -16.08 18.24 -12.54
CA PRO A 242 -16.06 19.35 -11.60
C PRO A 242 -15.08 19.11 -10.45
N ARG A 243 -14.25 20.12 -10.14
CA ARG A 243 -13.21 20.00 -9.10
C ARG A 243 -13.75 19.58 -7.73
N GLU A 244 -14.94 20.03 -7.37
CA GLU A 244 -15.65 19.69 -6.13
C GLU A 244 -16.08 18.22 -6.05
N GLN A 245 -16.10 17.50 -7.17
CA GLN A 245 -16.35 16.06 -7.21
C GLN A 245 -15.10 15.20 -6.99
N ILE A 246 -13.93 15.83 -6.90
CA ILE A 246 -12.64 15.16 -6.67
C ILE A 246 -12.09 15.61 -5.32
N ALA A 247 -11.78 14.68 -4.44
CA ALA A 247 -11.25 14.98 -3.12
C ALA A 247 -10.07 14.09 -2.74
N PHE A 248 -9.19 14.60 -1.90
CA PHE A 248 -8.10 13.84 -1.30
C PHE A 248 -8.39 13.58 0.17
N ILE A 249 -8.23 12.34 0.64
CA ILE A 249 -8.38 12.01 2.07
C ILE A 249 -7.43 12.83 2.95
N HIS A 250 -6.29 13.24 2.38
CA HIS A 250 -5.28 14.05 3.06
C HIS A 250 -5.75 15.47 3.42
N GLU A 251 -6.80 15.96 2.77
CA GLU A 251 -7.41 17.25 3.07
C GLU A 251 -8.31 17.18 4.32
N ALA A 252 -8.70 15.97 4.75
CA ALA A 252 -9.54 15.72 5.91
C ALA A 252 -8.69 15.32 7.15
N ASN A 253 -8.05 16.30 7.79
CA ASN A 253 -7.07 16.09 8.88
C ASN A 253 -7.70 15.79 10.26
N THR A 254 -9.02 15.84 10.40
CA THR A 254 -9.73 15.54 11.65
C THR A 254 -10.81 14.49 11.42
N GLU A 255 -11.17 13.75 12.47
CA GLU A 255 -12.22 12.75 12.37
C GLU A 255 -13.57 13.34 11.94
N THR A 256 -13.87 14.57 12.35
CA THR A 256 -15.08 15.28 11.92
C THR A 256 -15.05 15.54 10.41
N ARG A 257 -13.95 16.08 9.88
CA ARG A 257 -13.79 16.32 8.45
C ARG A 257 -13.80 15.03 7.63
N LYS A 258 -13.24 13.93 8.15
CA LYS A 258 -13.34 12.62 7.50
C LYS A 258 -14.78 12.14 7.41
N LYS A 259 -15.55 12.25 8.50
CA LYS A 259 -16.98 11.88 8.50
C LYS A 259 -17.79 12.70 7.50
N GLU A 260 -17.54 14.00 7.42
CA GLU A 260 -18.16 14.90 6.44
C GLU A 260 -17.78 14.50 5.00
N LEU A 261 -16.49 14.23 4.75
CA LEU A 261 -16.00 13.79 3.45
C LEU A 261 -16.66 12.47 3.03
N PHE A 262 -16.71 11.49 3.93
CA PHE A 262 -17.36 10.20 3.65
C PHE A 262 -18.87 10.35 3.39
N ALA A 263 -19.54 11.27 4.08
CA ALA A 263 -20.94 11.60 3.79
C ALA A 263 -21.11 12.18 2.37
N LYS A 264 -20.21 13.05 1.93
CA LYS A 264 -20.20 13.59 0.56
C LYS A 264 -19.94 12.50 -0.48
N VAL A 265 -19.09 11.52 -0.19
CA VAL A 265 -18.85 10.37 -1.07
C VAL A 265 -20.13 9.52 -1.15
N ARG A 266 -20.73 9.13 -0.02
CA ARG A 266 -21.99 8.34 -0.01
C ARG A 266 -23.13 9.01 -0.76
N SER A 267 -23.23 10.34 -0.68
CA SER A 267 -24.27 11.09 -1.41
C SER A 267 -23.95 11.28 -2.90
N GLY A 268 -22.73 10.95 -3.33
CA GLY A 268 -22.25 11.19 -4.70
C GLY A 268 -21.96 12.67 -4.99
N GLN A 269 -21.77 13.52 -3.98
CA GLN A 269 -21.24 14.87 -4.16
C GLN A 269 -19.76 14.83 -4.52
N VAL A 270 -18.98 14.00 -3.82
CA VAL A 270 -17.63 13.62 -4.21
C VAL A 270 -17.70 12.29 -4.92
N ARG A 271 -17.28 12.25 -6.18
CA ARG A 271 -17.37 11.06 -7.01
C ARG A 271 -16.02 10.35 -7.21
N VAL A 272 -14.92 11.05 -6.98
CA VAL A 272 -13.57 10.49 -7.00
C VAL A 272 -12.86 10.83 -5.69
N LEU A 273 -12.57 9.83 -4.87
CA LEU A 273 -11.82 10.00 -3.64
C LEU A 273 -10.46 9.33 -3.81
N MET A 274 -9.40 10.10 -3.58
CA MET A 274 -8.01 9.64 -3.69
C MET A 274 -7.33 9.59 -2.33
N GLY A 275 -6.55 8.56 -2.08
CA GLY A 275 -5.79 8.44 -0.84
C GLY A 275 -4.82 7.28 -0.81
N SER A 276 -4.04 7.23 0.27
CA SER A 276 -3.14 6.09 0.53
C SER A 276 -3.91 4.92 1.15
N THR A 277 -3.40 3.73 0.94
CA THR A 277 -3.93 2.50 1.55
C THR A 277 -4.00 2.64 3.08
N PHE A 278 -3.01 3.27 3.70
CA PHE A 278 -3.01 3.52 5.14
C PHE A 278 -4.21 4.37 5.62
N LYS A 279 -4.57 5.42 4.86
CA LYS A 279 -5.65 6.34 5.27
C LYS A 279 -7.04 5.86 4.84
N MET A 280 -7.12 5.04 3.81
CA MET A 280 -8.38 4.60 3.19
C MET A 280 -8.65 3.10 3.29
N GLY A 281 -7.64 2.27 3.62
CA GLY A 281 -7.75 0.81 3.60
C GLY A 281 -8.65 0.21 4.69
N ALA A 282 -8.92 0.95 5.76
CA ALA A 282 -9.78 0.48 6.85
C ALA A 282 -10.69 1.58 7.40
N GLY A 283 -11.86 1.19 7.89
CA GLY A 283 -12.77 2.10 8.60
C GLY A 283 -13.54 3.09 7.73
N MET A 284 -13.48 2.97 6.41
CA MET A 284 -14.30 3.77 5.50
C MET A 284 -15.63 3.08 5.22
N ASN A 285 -16.71 3.77 5.47
CA ASN A 285 -18.06 3.36 5.04
C ASN A 285 -18.53 4.27 3.91
N VAL A 286 -18.13 3.95 2.65
CA VAL A 286 -18.40 4.74 1.44
C VAL A 286 -18.96 3.90 0.29
N GLN A 287 -19.46 2.69 0.60
CA GLN A 287 -19.80 1.68 -0.41
C GLN A 287 -21.10 1.95 -1.16
N ASP A 288 -21.99 2.83 -0.67
CA ASP A 288 -23.35 2.98 -1.19
C ASP A 288 -23.42 3.23 -2.70
N ARG A 289 -22.46 3.95 -3.26
CA ARG A 289 -22.38 4.30 -4.68
C ARG A 289 -21.06 3.87 -5.33
N LEU A 290 -20.26 3.09 -4.61
CA LEU A 290 -18.95 2.68 -5.06
C LEU A 290 -19.04 1.65 -6.18
N VAL A 291 -18.44 1.97 -7.34
CA VAL A 291 -18.44 1.11 -8.52
C VAL A 291 -17.04 0.65 -8.93
N ALA A 292 -16.00 1.39 -8.59
CA ALA A 292 -14.63 1.04 -8.98
C ALA A 292 -13.59 1.43 -7.93
N LEU A 293 -12.55 0.59 -7.86
CA LEU A 293 -11.31 0.83 -7.14
C LEU A 293 -10.19 0.87 -8.16
N HIS A 294 -9.26 1.82 -8.02
CA HIS A 294 -8.08 1.97 -8.87
C HIS A 294 -6.84 1.91 -7.99
N ASP A 295 -6.04 0.87 -8.16
CA ASP A 295 -4.77 0.69 -7.45
C ASP A 295 -3.62 1.10 -8.38
N LEU A 296 -2.95 2.20 -8.07
CA LEU A 296 -1.84 2.74 -8.86
C LEU A 296 -0.50 2.16 -8.48
N ASP A 297 -0.33 1.83 -7.21
CA ASP A 297 0.88 1.20 -6.68
C ASP A 297 0.55 0.09 -5.70
N CYS A 298 1.53 -0.76 -5.43
CA CYS A 298 1.37 -1.88 -4.53
C CYS A 298 1.85 -1.49 -3.13
N PRO A 299 1.05 -1.63 -2.09
CA PRO A 299 1.49 -1.39 -0.73
C PRO A 299 2.58 -2.40 -0.33
N TRP A 300 3.40 -2.05 0.68
CA TRP A 300 4.44 -2.94 1.20
C TRP A 300 3.88 -4.21 1.86
N ARG A 301 2.64 -4.17 2.29
CA ARG A 301 1.92 -5.32 2.86
C ARG A 301 0.69 -5.59 2.02
N PRO A 302 0.41 -6.86 1.69
CA PRO A 302 -0.90 -7.22 1.17
C PRO A 302 -1.95 -6.83 2.23
N GLY A 303 -2.96 -6.10 1.80
CA GLY A 303 -4.08 -5.66 2.64
C GLY A 303 -5.00 -6.80 3.01
#